data_8f044faed6763723f00880d4c371cf39
#
_entry.id   8f044faed6763723f00880d4c371cf39
#
_cell.length_a   1.000
_cell.length_b   1.000
_cell.length_c   1.000
_cell.angle_alpha   90.00
_cell.angle_beta   90.00
_cell.angle_gamma   90.00
#
_symmetry.space_group_name_H-M   'P 1'
#
loop_
_entity.id
_entity.type
_entity.pdbx_description
1 polymer ?
#
loop_
_entity_poly.entity_id
_entity_poly.type
_entity_poly.pdbx_seq_one_letter_code
_entity_poly.pdbx_strand_id
1 'polypeptide(L)'
;MKGVRKETKTPHKKKSSYQPIVPAVEQASRVLLCLSKNSNFKMGLTEISREVGIHKSKGFSILNTLNQFGFVEKDLQTKTYSLGPGLLSLSRHVLDNIRYPEVVAPFLQRLAVETNGTAIFGLINGEHVIVVGKHEGNQNIGFTVRLGHQFHITLGAHGKSILAFMPETEREKILSRKKVFFYLDPSRVDREFLKEELARCRALGYSQDIGNITPGANVVSAPLFANHEKLIGCLILIGTFPEKRIQEYGPKVADMAFQISQKLGANVETIYPKQSRNAGK
;
A
#
# COMPACT_ATOMS: atom_id res chain seq x y z
N MET A 1 -36.28 -12.63 -58.36
CA MET A 1 -35.25 -13.31 -57.53
C MET A 1 -34.28 -12.23 -57.06
N LYS A 2 -34.38 -11.80 -55.76
CA LYS A 2 -33.50 -10.81 -55.12
C LYS A 2 -32.50 -11.57 -54.27
N GLY A 3 -31.20 -11.49 -54.63
CA GLY A 3 -30.11 -12.11 -53.90
C GLY A 3 -29.80 -11.38 -52.59
N VAL A 4 -29.84 -12.09 -51.48
CA VAL A 4 -29.45 -11.61 -50.14
C VAL A 4 -27.94 -11.72 -50.02
N ARG A 5 -27.24 -10.60 -49.94
CA ARG A 5 -25.80 -10.54 -49.57
C ARG A 5 -25.66 -10.82 -48.09
N LYS A 6 -24.96 -11.90 -47.73
CA LYS A 6 -24.50 -12.17 -46.36
C LYS A 6 -23.28 -11.28 -46.09
N GLU A 7 -23.42 -10.34 -45.16
CA GLU A 7 -22.27 -9.64 -44.54
C GLU A 7 -21.52 -10.56 -43.62
N THR A 8 -20.28 -10.86 -43.96
CA THR A 8 -19.34 -11.58 -43.10
C THR A 8 -18.73 -10.59 -42.10
N LYS A 9 -19.11 -10.71 -40.80
CA LYS A 9 -18.48 -9.98 -39.70
C LYS A 9 -17.10 -10.55 -39.46
N THR A 10 -16.08 -9.73 -39.73
CA THR A 10 -14.68 -9.97 -39.36
C THR A 10 -14.53 -9.91 -37.85
N PRO A 11 -13.85 -10.89 -37.18
CA PRO A 11 -13.66 -10.84 -35.75
C PRO A 11 -12.64 -9.74 -35.39
N HIS A 12 -13.03 -8.80 -34.54
CA HIS A 12 -12.13 -7.82 -33.93
C HIS A 12 -11.07 -8.55 -33.08
N LYS A 13 -9.85 -8.60 -33.56
CA LYS A 13 -8.66 -9.00 -32.77
C LYS A 13 -8.55 -8.03 -31.59
N LYS A 14 -8.71 -8.53 -30.37
CA LYS A 14 -8.33 -7.83 -29.14
C LYS A 14 -6.84 -7.45 -29.25
N LYS A 15 -6.54 -6.15 -29.37
CA LYS A 15 -5.18 -5.63 -29.24
C LYS A 15 -4.70 -5.97 -27.81
N SER A 16 -3.83 -6.93 -27.66
CA SER A 16 -3.06 -7.10 -26.43
C SER A 16 -2.22 -5.83 -26.28
N SER A 17 -2.38 -5.10 -25.18
CA SER A 17 -1.53 -3.94 -24.87
C SER A 17 -0.12 -4.48 -24.57
N TYR A 18 0.73 -4.50 -25.59
CA TYR A 18 2.15 -4.81 -25.44
C TYR A 18 2.78 -3.69 -24.59
N GLN A 19 3.15 -4.00 -23.35
CA GLN A 19 3.97 -3.12 -22.52
C GLN A 19 5.43 -3.56 -22.69
N PRO A 20 6.28 -2.76 -23.32
CA PRO A 20 7.68 -3.09 -23.51
C PRO A 20 8.39 -3.14 -22.14
N ILE A 21 8.97 -4.29 -21.82
CA ILE A 21 9.76 -4.48 -20.61
C ILE A 21 11.22 -4.61 -21.02
N VAL A 22 12.13 -3.86 -20.35
CA VAL A 22 13.58 -4.00 -20.49
C VAL A 22 14.07 -5.03 -19.47
N PRO A 23 14.50 -6.22 -19.90
CA PRO A 23 14.80 -7.32 -18.96
C PRO A 23 15.88 -6.98 -17.92
N ALA A 24 16.89 -6.20 -18.30
CA ALA A 24 17.96 -5.81 -17.37
C ALA A 24 17.43 -4.89 -16.24
N VAL A 25 16.54 -3.95 -16.57
CA VAL A 25 15.92 -3.04 -15.60
C VAL A 25 14.98 -3.82 -14.67
N GLU A 26 14.17 -4.72 -15.23
CA GLU A 26 13.29 -5.58 -14.44
C GLU A 26 14.10 -6.42 -13.44
N GLN A 27 15.18 -7.04 -13.88
CA GLN A 27 16.00 -7.89 -13.03
C GLN A 27 16.73 -7.08 -11.95
N ALA A 28 17.25 -5.89 -12.26
CA ALA A 28 17.86 -4.99 -11.29
C ALA A 28 16.82 -4.57 -10.22
N SER A 29 15.61 -4.22 -10.63
CA SER A 29 14.51 -3.91 -9.71
C SER A 29 14.15 -5.08 -8.80
N ARG A 30 14.08 -6.31 -9.37
CA ARG A 30 13.83 -7.53 -8.58
C ARG A 30 14.94 -7.81 -7.57
N VAL A 31 16.21 -7.53 -7.89
CA VAL A 31 17.33 -7.65 -6.95
C VAL A 31 17.17 -6.69 -5.78
N LEU A 32 16.86 -5.42 -6.02
CA LEU A 32 16.62 -4.45 -4.96
C LEU A 32 15.44 -4.85 -4.07
N LEU A 33 14.32 -5.27 -4.66
CA LEU A 33 13.16 -5.75 -3.93
C LEU A 33 13.44 -7.03 -3.14
N CYS A 34 14.27 -7.94 -3.65
CA CYS A 34 14.70 -9.14 -2.94
C CYS A 34 15.48 -8.77 -1.67
N LEU A 35 16.46 -7.88 -1.80
CA LEU A 35 17.25 -7.39 -0.66
C LEU A 35 16.40 -6.66 0.40
N SER A 36 15.37 -5.92 -0.03
CA SER A 36 14.48 -5.19 0.90
C SER A 36 13.58 -6.10 1.73
N LYS A 37 13.26 -7.31 1.26
CA LYS A 37 12.40 -8.27 1.95
C LYS A 37 13.13 -9.15 2.96
N ASN A 38 14.44 -9.26 2.87
CA ASN A 38 15.22 -10.14 3.74
C ASN A 38 15.31 -9.60 5.16
N SER A 39 14.86 -10.39 6.13
CA SER A 39 14.89 -10.03 7.54
C SER A 39 16.29 -9.80 8.10
N ASN A 40 17.31 -10.45 7.53
CA ASN A 40 18.70 -10.33 7.94
C ASN A 40 19.44 -9.17 7.26
N PHE A 41 18.75 -8.43 6.35
CA PHE A 41 19.30 -7.28 5.61
C PHE A 41 20.54 -7.58 4.74
N LYS A 42 21.03 -8.82 4.70
CA LYS A 42 22.20 -9.25 3.93
C LYS A 42 21.95 -10.58 3.24
N MET A 43 22.35 -10.70 1.98
CA MET A 43 22.20 -11.93 1.18
C MET A 43 23.45 -12.17 0.32
N GLY A 44 23.81 -13.44 0.13
CA GLY A 44 24.86 -13.83 -0.80
C GLY A 44 24.41 -13.82 -2.26
N LEU A 45 25.37 -13.67 -3.20
CA LEU A 45 25.11 -13.70 -4.65
C LEU A 45 24.28 -14.92 -5.09
N THR A 46 24.61 -16.10 -4.57
CA THR A 46 23.91 -17.35 -4.95
C THR A 46 22.45 -17.33 -4.52
N GLU A 47 22.18 -16.83 -3.34
CA GLU A 47 20.84 -16.72 -2.77
C GLU A 47 19.99 -15.71 -3.56
N ILE A 48 20.53 -14.50 -3.79
CA ILE A 48 19.88 -13.45 -4.59
C ILE A 48 19.55 -13.98 -5.99
N SER A 49 20.54 -14.65 -6.65
CA SER A 49 20.35 -15.17 -8.00
C SER A 49 19.25 -16.21 -8.08
N ARG A 50 19.14 -17.08 -7.06
CA ARG A 50 18.08 -18.09 -6.95
C ARG A 50 16.72 -17.45 -6.74
N GLU A 51 16.60 -16.51 -5.79
CA GLU A 51 15.33 -15.83 -5.47
C GLU A 51 14.79 -15.00 -6.64
N VAL A 52 15.69 -14.36 -7.39
CA VAL A 52 15.32 -13.52 -8.54
C VAL A 52 15.11 -14.35 -9.81
N GLY A 53 15.61 -15.60 -9.84
CA GLY A 53 15.52 -16.47 -11.01
C GLY A 53 16.48 -16.07 -12.14
N ILE A 54 17.71 -15.63 -11.81
CA ILE A 54 18.74 -15.21 -12.79
C ILE A 54 20.02 -15.99 -12.62
N HIS A 55 20.81 -16.08 -13.72
CA HIS A 55 22.13 -16.74 -13.68
C HIS A 55 23.11 -15.94 -12.81
N LYS A 56 24.01 -16.62 -12.08
CA LYS A 56 24.97 -15.98 -11.15
C LYS A 56 25.85 -14.91 -11.80
N SER A 57 26.32 -15.13 -13.02
CA SER A 57 27.12 -14.14 -13.74
C SER A 57 26.35 -12.85 -13.99
N LYS A 58 25.06 -12.96 -14.35
CA LYS A 58 24.19 -11.82 -14.56
C LYS A 58 23.84 -11.13 -13.24
N GLY A 59 23.58 -11.91 -12.19
CA GLY A 59 23.37 -11.39 -10.82
C GLY A 59 24.57 -10.60 -10.34
N PHE A 60 25.78 -11.11 -10.56
CA PHE A 60 27.02 -10.40 -10.23
C PHE A 60 27.15 -9.07 -10.99
N SER A 61 26.90 -9.06 -12.31
CA SER A 61 26.96 -7.83 -13.11
C SER A 61 25.94 -6.78 -12.64
N ILE A 62 24.69 -7.20 -12.33
CA ILE A 62 23.65 -6.31 -11.81
C ILE A 62 24.05 -5.74 -10.44
N LEU A 63 24.49 -6.58 -9.51
CA LEU A 63 24.92 -6.15 -8.19
C LEU A 63 26.11 -5.21 -8.22
N ASN A 64 27.07 -5.47 -9.12
CA ASN A 64 28.22 -4.58 -9.32
C ASN A 64 27.79 -3.21 -9.87
N THR A 65 26.87 -3.19 -10.84
CA THR A 65 26.30 -1.94 -11.34
C THR A 65 25.56 -1.18 -10.26
N LEU A 66 24.66 -1.85 -9.51
CA LEU A 66 23.92 -1.21 -8.42
C LEU A 66 24.84 -0.69 -7.30
N ASN A 67 25.98 -1.39 -7.06
CA ASN A 67 27.00 -0.94 -6.12
C ASN A 67 27.70 0.34 -6.58
N GLN A 68 28.03 0.46 -7.88
CA GLN A 68 28.60 1.69 -8.44
C GLN A 68 27.70 2.91 -8.26
N PHE A 69 26.38 2.73 -8.29
CA PHE A 69 25.39 3.78 -8.01
C PHE A 69 25.07 3.95 -6.51
N GLY A 70 25.69 3.19 -5.62
CA GLY A 70 25.43 3.24 -4.19
C GLY A 70 24.07 2.67 -3.77
N PHE A 71 23.34 1.98 -4.66
CA PHE A 71 22.04 1.38 -4.35
C PHE A 71 22.17 0.03 -3.63
N VAL A 72 23.33 -0.60 -3.74
CA VAL A 72 23.70 -1.83 -3.06
C VAL A 72 25.10 -1.67 -2.48
N GLU A 73 25.34 -2.20 -1.31
CA GLU A 73 26.65 -2.33 -0.69
C GLU A 73 27.06 -3.79 -0.65
N LYS A 74 28.37 -4.03 -0.85
CA LYS A 74 29.00 -5.35 -0.73
C LYS A 74 29.89 -5.40 0.50
N ASP A 75 29.60 -6.30 1.43
CA ASP A 75 30.50 -6.66 2.50
C ASP A 75 31.60 -7.57 1.96
N LEU A 76 32.84 -7.09 2.00
CA LEU A 76 34.01 -7.81 1.44
C LEU A 76 34.42 -9.03 2.29
N GLN A 77 34.14 -9.02 3.59
CA GLN A 77 34.49 -10.10 4.48
C GLN A 77 33.51 -11.26 4.35
N THR A 78 32.21 -10.97 4.43
CA THR A 78 31.15 -11.98 4.35
C THR A 78 30.72 -12.30 2.92
N LYS A 79 31.16 -11.51 1.93
CA LYS A 79 30.77 -11.59 0.51
C LYS A 79 29.25 -11.48 0.32
N THR A 80 28.56 -10.82 1.25
CA THR A 80 27.12 -10.56 1.19
C THR A 80 26.82 -9.15 0.65
N TYR A 81 25.58 -8.95 0.22
CA TYR A 81 25.06 -7.69 -0.30
C TYR A 81 23.90 -7.20 0.54
N SER A 82 23.81 -5.90 0.71
CA SER A 82 22.71 -5.19 1.38
C SER A 82 22.27 -3.99 0.55
N LEU A 83 21.11 -3.41 0.86
CA LEU A 83 20.73 -2.13 0.28
C LEU A 83 21.72 -1.04 0.69
N GLY A 84 22.10 -0.18 -0.24
CA GLY A 84 23.05 0.90 -0.04
C GLY A 84 22.39 2.25 0.26
N PRO A 85 23.16 3.20 0.85
CA PRO A 85 22.66 4.50 1.29
C PRO A 85 22.24 5.42 0.14
N GLY A 86 22.64 5.16 -1.10
CA GLY A 86 22.18 5.91 -2.27
C GLY A 86 20.67 5.87 -2.46
N LEU A 87 19.99 4.84 -1.94
CA LEU A 87 18.52 4.77 -1.94
C LEU A 87 17.87 5.79 -1.01
N LEU A 88 18.55 6.24 0.05
CA LEU A 88 18.02 7.26 0.98
C LEU A 88 17.86 8.61 0.26
N SER A 89 18.78 8.96 -0.63
CA SER A 89 18.68 10.18 -1.42
C SER A 89 17.43 10.16 -2.32
N LEU A 90 17.14 9.02 -2.95
CA LEU A 90 15.94 8.85 -3.78
C LEU A 90 14.66 8.88 -2.94
N SER A 91 14.66 8.19 -1.79
CA SER A 91 13.49 8.13 -0.91
C SER A 91 13.14 9.49 -0.33
N ARG A 92 14.14 10.34 -0.02
CA ARG A 92 13.93 11.68 0.48
C ARG A 92 13.09 12.51 -0.48
N HIS A 93 13.43 12.53 -1.77
CA HIS A 93 12.64 13.26 -2.76
C HIS A 93 11.19 12.80 -2.85
N VAL A 94 10.94 11.49 -2.68
CA VAL A 94 9.57 10.97 -2.62
C VAL A 94 8.83 11.50 -1.39
N LEU A 95 9.46 11.46 -0.22
CA LEU A 95 8.86 11.93 1.04
C LEU A 95 8.65 13.45 1.06
N ASP A 96 9.60 14.23 0.51
CA ASP A 96 9.49 15.68 0.40
C ASP A 96 8.32 16.07 -0.52
N ASN A 97 8.12 15.36 -1.64
CA ASN A 97 6.99 15.59 -2.56
C ASN A 97 5.62 15.40 -1.90
N ILE A 98 5.50 14.53 -0.92
CA ILE A 98 4.27 14.34 -0.15
C ILE A 98 4.25 15.14 1.15
N ARG A 99 5.27 15.98 1.39
CA ARG A 99 5.41 16.79 2.60
C ARG A 99 5.24 15.99 3.89
N TYR A 100 5.77 14.75 3.88
CA TYR A 100 5.59 13.81 4.97
C TYR A 100 6.05 14.34 6.33
N PRO A 101 7.27 14.90 6.49
CA PRO A 101 7.75 15.36 7.79
C PRO A 101 6.89 16.47 8.38
N GLU A 102 6.44 17.40 7.55
CA GLU A 102 5.69 18.61 7.98
C GLU A 102 4.20 18.31 8.18
N VAL A 103 3.62 17.50 7.32
CA VAL A 103 2.17 17.31 7.26
C VAL A 103 1.75 16.03 7.93
N VAL A 104 2.34 14.88 7.55
CA VAL A 104 1.81 13.57 8.00
C VAL A 104 2.34 13.14 9.36
N ALA A 105 3.63 13.32 9.63
CA ALA A 105 4.26 12.83 10.85
C ALA A 105 3.61 13.34 12.16
N PRO A 106 3.23 14.63 12.28
CA PRO A 106 2.56 15.12 13.48
C PRO A 106 1.20 14.46 13.75
N PHE A 107 0.46 14.11 12.69
CA PHE A 107 -0.81 13.40 12.82
C PHE A 107 -0.62 11.95 13.27
N LEU A 108 0.40 11.26 12.76
CA LEU A 108 0.72 9.91 13.24
C LEU A 108 1.06 9.91 14.72
N GLN A 109 1.87 10.87 15.17
CA GLN A 109 2.21 11.02 16.57
C GLN A 109 0.98 11.26 17.42
N ARG A 110 0.13 12.22 17.03
CA ARG A 110 -1.10 12.54 17.76
C ARG A 110 -2.04 11.34 17.84
N LEU A 111 -2.28 10.65 16.70
CA LEU A 111 -3.15 9.48 16.66
C LEU A 111 -2.64 8.36 17.57
N ALA A 112 -1.35 8.06 17.53
CA ALA A 112 -0.76 7.01 18.35
C ALA A 112 -0.83 7.33 19.86
N VAL A 113 -0.56 8.58 20.25
CA VAL A 113 -0.64 9.03 21.65
C VAL A 113 -2.09 8.98 22.17
N GLU A 114 -3.05 9.47 21.38
CA GLU A 114 -4.46 9.54 21.80
C GLU A 114 -5.15 8.17 21.88
N THR A 115 -4.67 7.20 21.11
CA THR A 115 -5.31 5.88 21.02
C THR A 115 -4.51 4.77 21.69
N ASN A 116 -3.28 5.04 22.09
CA ASN A 116 -2.30 4.03 22.50
C ASN A 116 -2.06 2.94 21.44
N GLY A 117 -2.42 3.19 20.17
CA GLY A 117 -2.22 2.28 19.05
C GLY A 117 -0.96 2.59 18.26
N THR A 118 -0.71 1.81 17.23
CA THR A 118 0.32 2.12 16.22
C THR A 118 -0.36 2.81 15.03
N ALA A 119 0.01 4.05 14.79
CA ALA A 119 -0.43 4.84 13.64
C ALA A 119 0.55 4.66 12.48
N ILE A 120 0.04 4.39 11.27
CA ILE A 120 0.84 4.06 10.10
C ILE A 120 0.35 4.90 8.91
N PHE A 121 1.28 5.42 8.13
CA PHE A 121 1.04 5.98 6.82
C PHE A 121 1.51 5.00 5.75
N GLY A 122 0.57 4.52 4.92
CA GLY A 122 0.82 3.64 3.79
C GLY A 122 0.64 4.36 2.47
N LEU A 123 1.65 4.29 1.58
CA LEU A 123 1.58 4.79 0.21
C LEU A 123 1.23 3.68 -0.76
N ILE A 124 0.31 3.98 -1.71
CA ILE A 124 -0.02 3.07 -2.80
C ILE A 124 1.14 3.01 -3.80
N ASN A 125 1.58 1.79 -4.10
CA ASN A 125 2.56 1.49 -5.14
C ASN A 125 2.11 0.26 -5.94
N GLY A 126 1.40 0.48 -7.05
CA GLY A 126 0.82 -0.59 -7.86
C GLY A 126 -0.16 -1.44 -7.05
N GLU A 127 0.16 -2.72 -6.88
CA GLU A 127 -0.66 -3.68 -6.13
C GLU A 127 -0.33 -3.76 -4.63
N HIS A 128 0.50 -2.85 -4.14
CA HIS A 128 0.95 -2.84 -2.76
C HIS A 128 0.75 -1.49 -2.10
N VAL A 129 0.70 -1.53 -0.78
CA VAL A 129 0.78 -0.36 0.10
C VAL A 129 2.09 -0.47 0.86
N ILE A 130 2.96 0.52 0.67
CA ILE A 130 4.27 0.59 1.33
C ILE A 130 4.16 1.45 2.58
N VAL A 131 4.61 0.93 3.71
CA VAL A 131 4.69 1.69 4.97
C VAL A 131 5.83 2.69 4.87
N VAL A 132 5.52 3.97 4.81
CA VAL A 132 6.51 5.06 4.70
C VAL A 132 6.60 5.92 5.96
N GLY A 133 5.66 5.76 6.89
CA GLY A 133 5.66 6.41 8.17
C GLY A 133 4.92 5.64 9.23
N LYS A 134 5.41 5.70 10.46
CA LYS A 134 4.71 5.14 11.62
C LYS A 134 5.04 5.91 12.88
N HIS A 135 4.11 5.84 13.84
CA HIS A 135 4.34 6.22 15.23
C HIS A 135 3.66 5.20 16.15
N GLU A 136 4.38 4.76 17.16
CA GLU A 136 3.88 3.77 18.13
C GLU A 136 3.40 4.50 19.38
N GLY A 137 2.22 4.14 19.86
CA GLY A 137 1.73 4.56 21.17
C GLY A 137 2.47 3.86 22.30
N ASN A 138 2.20 4.25 23.52
CA ASN A 138 2.84 3.67 24.71
C ASN A 138 2.15 2.34 25.06
N GLN A 139 2.34 1.30 24.24
CA GLN A 139 1.78 -0.04 24.44
C GLN A 139 2.81 -1.00 25.03
N ASN A 140 2.37 -1.79 26.01
CA ASN A 140 3.15 -2.93 26.51
C ASN A 140 3.25 -4.07 25.48
N ILE A 141 2.31 -4.13 24.52
CA ILE A 141 2.26 -5.08 23.40
C ILE A 141 1.97 -4.28 22.15
N GLY A 142 2.98 -4.06 21.31
CA GLY A 142 2.85 -3.33 20.05
C GLY A 142 2.92 -4.23 18.84
N PHE A 143 2.26 -3.81 17.75
CA PHE A 143 2.44 -4.46 16.46
C PHE A 143 3.66 -3.87 15.76
N THR A 144 4.70 -4.69 15.60
CA THR A 144 5.93 -4.27 14.93
C THR A 144 5.74 -4.30 13.42
N VAL A 145 5.32 -3.16 12.86
CA VAL A 145 5.33 -2.92 11.41
C VAL A 145 6.55 -2.10 11.07
N ARG A 146 7.41 -2.60 10.18
CA ARG A 146 8.64 -1.89 9.78
C ARG A 146 8.37 -0.90 8.66
N LEU A 147 9.12 0.22 8.62
CA LEU A 147 9.17 1.08 7.45
C LEU A 147 9.63 0.28 6.23
N GLY A 148 9.05 0.54 5.04
CA GLY A 148 9.29 -0.22 3.83
C GLY A 148 8.52 -1.53 3.73
N HIS A 149 7.82 -1.97 4.78
CA HIS A 149 6.96 -3.16 4.70
C HIS A 149 5.87 -2.96 3.65
N GLN A 150 5.57 -4.02 2.90
CA GLN A 150 4.58 -3.99 1.83
C GLN A 150 3.40 -4.89 2.17
N PHE A 151 2.21 -4.31 2.17
CA PHE A 151 0.95 -5.04 2.23
C PHE A 151 0.34 -5.13 0.84
N HIS A 152 -0.40 -6.20 0.56
CA HIS A 152 -1.20 -6.23 -0.67
C HIS A 152 -2.32 -5.17 -0.59
N ILE A 153 -2.60 -4.49 -1.73
CA ILE A 153 -3.58 -3.40 -1.78
C ILE A 153 -5.01 -3.79 -1.37
N THR A 154 -5.33 -5.08 -1.34
CA THR A 154 -6.64 -5.60 -0.91
C THR A 154 -6.64 -6.15 0.52
N LEU A 155 -5.56 -5.99 1.31
CA LEU A 155 -5.49 -6.61 2.62
C LEU A 155 -6.33 -5.85 3.67
N GLY A 156 -7.27 -6.55 4.30
CA GLY A 156 -8.02 -6.09 5.48
C GLY A 156 -8.62 -4.69 5.39
N ALA A 157 -8.55 -3.94 6.47
CA ALA A 157 -9.14 -2.60 6.57
C ALA A 157 -8.53 -1.61 5.56
N HIS A 158 -7.20 -1.55 5.41
CA HIS A 158 -6.61 -0.59 4.48
C HIS A 158 -6.98 -0.88 3.01
N GLY A 159 -7.12 -2.15 2.65
CA GLY A 159 -7.62 -2.51 1.33
C GLY A 159 -9.04 -2.03 1.10
N LYS A 160 -9.93 -2.20 2.07
CA LYS A 160 -11.31 -1.70 2.00
C LYS A 160 -11.34 -0.19 1.89
N SER A 161 -10.56 0.55 2.69
CA SER A 161 -10.54 2.02 2.63
C SER A 161 -10.03 2.56 1.30
N ILE A 162 -9.01 1.94 0.72
CA ILE A 162 -8.47 2.33 -0.59
C ILE A 162 -9.49 2.03 -1.70
N LEU A 163 -10.01 0.79 -1.76
CA LEU A 163 -10.94 0.40 -2.83
C LEU A 163 -12.27 1.12 -2.76
N ALA A 164 -12.75 1.48 -1.56
CA ALA A 164 -13.98 2.25 -1.41
C ALA A 164 -13.92 3.59 -2.15
N PHE A 165 -12.75 4.22 -2.19
CA PHE A 165 -12.55 5.54 -2.80
C PHE A 165 -11.81 5.53 -4.14
N MET A 166 -11.36 4.36 -4.59
CA MET A 166 -10.72 4.18 -5.89
C MET A 166 -11.75 4.36 -7.04
N PRO A 167 -11.34 4.88 -8.22
CA PRO A 167 -12.18 4.93 -9.39
C PRO A 167 -12.79 3.56 -9.72
N GLU A 168 -14.06 3.54 -10.12
CA GLU A 168 -14.81 2.30 -10.33
C GLU A 168 -14.13 1.34 -11.31
N THR A 169 -13.63 1.87 -12.41
CA THR A 169 -12.94 1.07 -13.45
C THR A 169 -11.68 0.37 -12.93
N GLU A 170 -10.95 1.00 -12.02
CA GLU A 170 -9.76 0.42 -11.39
C GLU A 170 -10.15 -0.57 -10.31
N ARG A 171 -11.15 -0.23 -9.50
CA ARG A 171 -11.69 -1.10 -8.45
C ARG A 171 -12.18 -2.43 -9.03
N GLU A 172 -12.99 -2.39 -10.10
CA GLU A 172 -13.51 -3.60 -10.74
C GLU A 172 -12.40 -4.48 -11.32
N LYS A 173 -11.33 -3.90 -11.86
CA LYS A 173 -10.15 -4.65 -12.31
C LYS A 173 -9.47 -5.41 -11.16
N ILE A 174 -9.43 -4.81 -9.97
CA ILE A 174 -8.84 -5.46 -8.79
C ILE A 174 -9.78 -6.54 -8.27
N LEU A 175 -11.09 -6.24 -8.16
CA LEU A 175 -12.10 -7.18 -7.66
C LEU A 175 -12.32 -8.38 -8.59
N SER A 176 -12.06 -8.25 -9.90
CA SER A 176 -12.17 -9.36 -10.85
C SER A 176 -11.02 -10.38 -10.75
N ARG A 177 -9.99 -10.12 -9.96
CA ARG A 177 -8.86 -11.04 -9.78
C ARG A 177 -9.27 -12.31 -9.01
N LYS A 178 -8.53 -13.39 -9.28
CA LYS A 178 -8.77 -14.69 -8.60
C LYS A 178 -8.46 -14.67 -7.12
N LYS A 179 -7.53 -13.79 -6.68
CA LYS A 179 -7.12 -13.69 -5.27
C LYS A 179 -7.20 -12.24 -4.80
N VAL A 180 -7.99 -12.03 -3.76
CA VAL A 180 -8.09 -10.78 -2.98
C VAL A 180 -7.98 -11.14 -1.50
N PHE A 181 -7.42 -10.25 -0.68
CA PHE A 181 -6.99 -10.56 0.68
C PHE A 181 -7.74 -9.73 1.74
N PHE A 182 -9.00 -9.35 1.48
CA PHE A 182 -9.79 -8.57 2.45
C PHE A 182 -10.03 -9.30 3.77
N TYR A 183 -9.97 -10.64 3.73
CA TYR A 183 -10.13 -11.53 4.87
C TYR A 183 -8.99 -12.56 4.88
N LEU A 184 -8.74 -13.18 6.04
CA LEU A 184 -7.69 -14.18 6.21
C LEU A 184 -7.86 -15.36 5.24
N ASP A 185 -9.11 -15.79 5.02
CA ASP A 185 -9.45 -16.84 4.06
C ASP A 185 -10.01 -16.21 2.77
N PRO A 186 -9.24 -16.19 1.66
CA PRO A 186 -9.70 -15.65 0.40
C PRO A 186 -10.93 -16.35 -0.19
N SER A 187 -11.22 -17.61 0.22
CA SER A 187 -12.39 -18.36 -0.24
C SER A 187 -13.70 -17.83 0.38
N ARG A 188 -13.62 -17.09 1.46
CA ARG A 188 -14.77 -16.49 2.18
C ARG A 188 -15.15 -15.10 1.69
N VAL A 189 -14.58 -14.65 0.56
CA VAL A 189 -14.92 -13.34 0.01
C VAL A 189 -16.33 -13.39 -0.60
N ASP A 190 -17.32 -13.01 0.19
CA ASP A 190 -18.65 -12.69 -0.33
C ASP A 190 -18.58 -11.31 -0.99
N ARG A 191 -18.81 -11.28 -2.30
CA ARG A 191 -18.69 -10.06 -3.10
C ARG A 191 -19.80 -9.06 -2.79
N GLU A 192 -20.99 -9.51 -2.47
CA GLU A 192 -22.11 -8.61 -2.12
C GLU A 192 -21.87 -7.99 -0.75
N PHE A 193 -21.47 -8.80 0.23
CA PHE A 193 -21.07 -8.31 1.53
C PHE A 193 -19.89 -7.32 1.45
N LEU A 194 -18.89 -7.60 0.60
CA LEU A 194 -17.79 -6.67 0.38
C LEU A 194 -18.26 -5.35 -0.23
N LYS A 195 -19.20 -5.36 -1.17
CA LYS A 195 -19.78 -4.11 -1.72
C LYS A 195 -20.46 -3.28 -0.65
N GLU A 196 -21.21 -3.92 0.25
CA GLU A 196 -21.83 -3.24 1.39
C GLU A 196 -20.79 -2.63 2.33
N GLU A 197 -19.72 -3.36 2.64
CA GLU A 197 -18.61 -2.82 3.44
C GLU A 197 -17.92 -1.63 2.78
N LEU A 198 -17.69 -1.68 1.46
CA LEU A 198 -17.12 -0.55 0.71
C LEU A 198 -18.08 0.65 0.69
N ALA A 199 -19.38 0.43 0.53
CA ALA A 199 -20.37 1.49 0.59
C ALA A 199 -20.44 2.12 2.00
N ARG A 200 -20.39 1.30 3.05
CA ARG A 200 -20.31 1.78 4.45
C ARG A 200 -19.03 2.58 4.68
N CYS A 201 -17.89 2.12 4.16
CA CYS A 201 -16.62 2.84 4.24
C CYS A 201 -16.71 4.24 3.58
N ARG A 202 -17.36 4.34 2.42
CA ARG A 202 -17.60 5.65 1.77
C ARG A 202 -18.49 6.55 2.62
N ALA A 203 -19.53 6.01 3.25
CA ALA A 203 -20.44 6.77 4.09
C ALA A 203 -19.80 7.25 5.39
N LEU A 204 -18.91 6.47 5.98
CA LEU A 204 -18.24 6.76 7.25
C LEU A 204 -16.90 7.49 7.09
N GLY A 205 -16.24 7.38 5.92
CA GLY A 205 -14.90 7.89 5.69
C GLY A 205 -13.78 6.97 6.19
N TYR A 206 -14.12 5.81 6.77
CA TYR A 206 -13.15 4.81 7.26
C TYR A 206 -13.69 3.39 7.10
N SER A 207 -12.78 2.44 7.13
CA SER A 207 -13.03 0.99 7.21
C SER A 207 -12.44 0.41 8.47
N GLN A 208 -12.84 -0.81 8.79
CA GLN A 208 -12.38 -1.54 9.98
C GLN A 208 -12.09 -3.00 9.67
N ASP A 209 -11.22 -3.59 10.49
CA ASP A 209 -10.99 -5.02 10.59
C ASP A 209 -10.92 -5.40 12.08
N ILE A 210 -11.78 -6.34 12.48
CA ILE A 210 -11.91 -6.77 13.87
C ILE A 210 -11.36 -8.18 13.97
N GLY A 211 -10.03 -8.29 14.13
CA GLY A 211 -9.36 -9.57 14.30
C GLY A 211 -9.44 -10.54 13.12
N ASN A 212 -9.96 -10.12 11.94
CA ASN A 212 -10.13 -11.03 10.81
C ASN A 212 -8.80 -11.38 10.12
N ILE A 213 -7.88 -10.42 10.01
CA ILE A 213 -6.56 -10.65 9.42
C ILE A 213 -5.57 -11.12 10.50
N THR A 214 -5.58 -10.48 11.65
CA THR A 214 -4.70 -10.82 12.77
C THR A 214 -5.54 -10.97 14.03
N PRO A 215 -5.75 -12.20 14.53
CA PRO A 215 -6.49 -12.43 15.78
C PRO A 215 -5.93 -11.60 16.93
N GLY A 216 -6.81 -10.91 17.66
CA GLY A 216 -6.43 -10.02 18.76
C GLY A 216 -5.98 -8.62 18.36
N ALA A 217 -5.88 -8.33 17.05
CA ALA A 217 -5.62 -6.99 16.54
C ALA A 217 -6.87 -6.38 15.92
N ASN A 218 -7.18 -5.14 16.28
CA ASN A 218 -8.20 -4.34 15.62
C ASN A 218 -7.56 -3.25 14.79
N VAL A 219 -8.08 -3.02 13.59
CA VAL A 219 -7.53 -2.07 12.63
C VAL A 219 -8.63 -1.13 12.15
N VAL A 220 -8.31 0.15 12.11
CA VAL A 220 -9.12 1.18 11.45
C VAL A 220 -8.27 1.82 10.36
N SER A 221 -8.85 2.09 9.20
CA SER A 221 -8.14 2.73 8.10
C SER A 221 -9.00 3.74 7.36
N ALA A 222 -8.41 4.87 6.97
CA ALA A 222 -9.05 5.88 6.13
C ALA A 222 -8.16 6.24 4.94
N PRO A 223 -8.74 6.57 3.76
CA PRO A 223 -7.98 6.92 2.57
C PRO A 223 -7.30 8.27 2.71
N LEU A 224 -6.18 8.47 2.01
CA LEU A 224 -5.45 9.72 1.95
C LEU A 224 -5.33 10.20 0.50
N PHE A 225 -5.58 11.49 0.31
CA PHE A 225 -5.54 12.13 -0.98
C PHE A 225 -4.54 13.28 -1.00
N ALA A 226 -4.05 13.61 -2.19
CA ALA A 226 -3.22 14.78 -2.45
C ALA A 226 -3.84 15.64 -3.56
N ASN A 227 -3.08 16.61 -4.07
CA ASN A 227 -3.50 17.48 -5.18
C ASN A 227 -4.22 16.71 -6.29
N HIS A 228 -5.22 17.34 -6.92
CA HIS A 228 -6.04 16.77 -7.98
C HIS A 228 -6.80 15.50 -7.54
N GLU A 229 -7.22 15.43 -6.29
CA GLU A 229 -8.01 14.32 -5.71
C GLU A 229 -7.36 12.95 -5.93
N LYS A 230 -6.03 12.94 -6.07
CA LYS A 230 -5.26 11.72 -6.26
C LYS A 230 -5.24 10.91 -4.97
N LEU A 231 -5.83 9.72 -5.00
CA LEU A 231 -5.71 8.74 -3.92
C LEU A 231 -4.25 8.26 -3.85
N ILE A 232 -3.54 8.64 -2.78
CA ILE A 232 -2.11 8.35 -2.61
C ILE A 232 -1.83 7.21 -1.65
N GLY A 233 -2.78 6.90 -0.74
CA GLY A 233 -2.54 5.90 0.29
C GLY A 233 -3.63 5.86 1.34
N CYS A 234 -3.23 5.49 2.55
CA CYS A 234 -4.13 5.39 3.70
C CYS A 234 -3.43 5.71 5.01
N LEU A 235 -4.22 6.23 5.95
CA LEU A 235 -3.91 6.30 7.37
C LEU A 235 -4.46 5.03 8.04
N ILE A 236 -3.63 4.35 8.82
CA ILE A 236 -3.99 3.10 9.50
C ILE A 236 -3.73 3.26 10.99
N LEU A 237 -4.68 2.86 11.81
CA LEU A 237 -4.52 2.64 13.23
C LEU A 237 -4.65 1.14 13.50
N ILE A 238 -3.64 0.53 14.14
CA ILE A 238 -3.66 -0.86 14.57
C ILE A 238 -3.35 -0.95 16.06
N GLY A 239 -4.03 -1.85 16.76
CA GLY A 239 -3.80 -2.05 18.19
C GLY A 239 -4.61 -3.20 18.76
N THR A 240 -4.39 -3.49 20.05
CA THR A 240 -5.16 -4.47 20.84
C THR A 240 -6.35 -3.83 21.57
N PHE A 241 -6.76 -2.63 21.14
CA PHE A 241 -7.92 -1.94 21.73
C PHE A 241 -9.21 -2.74 21.53
N PRO A 242 -10.16 -2.68 22.49
CA PRO A 242 -11.43 -3.39 22.37
C PRO A 242 -12.27 -2.91 21.18
N GLU A 243 -13.06 -3.81 20.60
CA GLU A 243 -13.96 -3.51 19.47
C GLU A 243 -14.84 -2.27 19.70
N LYS A 244 -15.38 -2.10 20.89
CA LYS A 244 -16.18 -0.92 21.26
C LYS A 244 -15.49 0.42 21.02
N ARG A 245 -14.14 0.45 21.03
CA ARG A 245 -13.37 1.67 20.75
C ARG A 245 -13.36 2.04 19.27
N ILE A 246 -13.75 1.14 18.38
CA ILE A 246 -13.81 1.44 16.95
C ILE A 246 -14.82 2.56 16.66
N GLN A 247 -15.93 2.63 17.42
CA GLN A 247 -16.91 3.69 17.28
C GLN A 247 -16.34 5.07 17.62
N GLU A 248 -15.32 5.14 18.48
CA GLU A 248 -14.59 6.36 18.82
C GLU A 248 -13.42 6.59 17.84
N TYR A 249 -12.62 5.56 17.58
CA TYR A 249 -11.39 5.67 16.80
C TYR A 249 -11.64 5.77 15.30
N GLY A 250 -12.72 5.18 14.78
CA GLY A 250 -13.08 5.27 13.37
C GLY A 250 -13.25 6.71 12.88
N PRO A 251 -14.17 7.48 13.49
CA PRO A 251 -14.34 8.89 13.17
C PRO A 251 -13.07 9.72 13.37
N LYS A 252 -12.27 9.43 14.41
CA LYS A 252 -11.00 10.10 14.67
C LYS A 252 -9.98 9.87 13.55
N VAL A 253 -9.84 8.62 13.08
CA VAL A 253 -8.95 8.28 11.95
C VAL A 253 -9.43 8.94 10.66
N ALA A 254 -10.75 8.96 10.41
CA ALA A 254 -11.34 9.62 9.25
C ALA A 254 -11.11 11.13 9.27
N ASP A 255 -11.31 11.79 10.43
CA ASP A 255 -11.05 13.23 10.58
C ASP A 255 -9.58 13.59 10.38
N MET A 256 -8.65 12.81 10.95
CA MET A 256 -7.23 13.04 10.73
C MET A 256 -6.84 12.82 9.26
N ALA A 257 -7.39 11.80 8.59
CA ALA A 257 -7.16 11.58 7.17
C ALA A 257 -7.70 12.73 6.31
N PHE A 258 -8.86 13.28 6.66
CA PHE A 258 -9.43 14.48 6.06
C PHE A 258 -8.46 15.67 6.21
N GLN A 259 -8.00 15.97 7.43
CA GLN A 259 -7.08 17.09 7.71
C GLN A 259 -5.74 16.92 6.97
N ILE A 260 -5.17 15.71 6.96
CA ILE A 260 -3.94 15.42 6.20
C ILE A 260 -4.19 15.69 4.71
N SER A 261 -5.25 15.13 4.13
CA SER A 261 -5.56 15.29 2.71
C SER A 261 -5.79 16.76 2.32
N GLN A 262 -6.47 17.53 3.17
CA GLN A 262 -6.63 18.98 2.98
C GLN A 262 -5.29 19.71 2.96
N LYS A 263 -4.39 19.40 3.91
CA LYS A 263 -3.05 20.00 3.96
C LYS A 263 -2.15 19.56 2.80
N LEU A 264 -2.43 18.40 2.20
CA LEU A 264 -1.78 17.92 0.98
C LEU A 264 -2.40 18.48 -0.31
N GLY A 265 -3.36 19.40 -0.19
CA GLY A 265 -3.95 20.13 -1.31
C GLY A 265 -5.12 19.43 -2.01
N ALA A 266 -5.71 18.38 -1.43
CA ALA A 266 -6.91 17.75 -1.97
C ALA A 266 -8.16 18.60 -1.71
N ASN A 267 -9.10 18.61 -2.67
CA ASN A 267 -10.43 19.16 -2.46
C ASN A 267 -11.29 18.15 -1.67
N VAL A 268 -11.11 18.18 -0.35
CA VAL A 268 -11.71 17.21 0.58
C VAL A 268 -13.24 17.29 0.64
N GLU A 269 -13.84 18.42 0.24
CA GLU A 269 -15.28 18.65 0.23
C GLU A 269 -16.01 17.75 -0.76
N THR A 270 -15.35 17.35 -1.84
CA THR A 270 -15.91 16.49 -2.88
C THR A 270 -15.67 15.01 -2.61
N ILE A 271 -14.68 14.68 -1.76
CA ILE A 271 -14.18 13.32 -1.56
C ILE A 271 -14.79 12.67 -0.32
N TYR A 272 -14.76 13.40 0.83
CA TYR A 272 -15.16 12.83 2.11
C TYR A 272 -16.62 13.12 2.45
N PRO A 273 -17.30 12.18 3.11
CA PRO A 273 -18.69 12.38 3.53
C PRO A 273 -18.82 13.50 4.57
N LYS A 274 -19.97 14.21 4.55
CA LYS A 274 -20.23 15.32 5.48
C LYS A 274 -20.16 14.92 6.96
N GLN A 275 -20.45 13.66 7.27
CA GLN A 275 -20.44 13.13 8.65
C GLN A 275 -19.04 13.00 9.26
N SER A 276 -18.00 12.81 8.47
CA SER A 276 -16.60 12.75 8.96
C SER A 276 -16.04 14.11 9.39
N ARG A 277 -16.78 15.21 9.17
CA ARG A 277 -16.36 16.59 9.40
C ARG A 277 -16.64 17.12 10.82
N ASN A 278 -17.46 16.43 11.62
CA ASN A 278 -17.95 16.93 12.90
C ASN A 278 -17.40 16.23 14.15
N ALA A 279 -16.45 15.30 14.00
CA ALA A 279 -15.88 14.56 15.13
C ALA A 279 -14.81 15.34 15.94
N GLY A 280 -14.51 16.57 15.55
CA GLY A 280 -13.46 17.42 16.14
C GLY A 280 -13.94 18.76 16.71
N LYS A 281 -15.26 18.93 16.94
CA LYS A 281 -15.80 20.09 17.67
C LYS A 281 -16.22 19.70 19.06
#